data_fa83448322969487c2f98ab59284e182
#
_entry.id   fa83448322969487c2f98ab59284e182
#
_cell.length_a   1.000
_cell.length_b   1.000
_cell.length_c   1.000
_cell.angle_alpha   90.00
_cell.angle_beta   90.00
_cell.angle_gamma   90.00
#
_symmetry.space_group_name_H-M   'P 1'
#
loop_
_entity.id
_entity.type
_entity.pdbx_description
1 polymer ?
#
loop_
_entity_poly.entity_id
_entity_poly.type
_entity_poly.pdbx_seq_one_letter_code
_entity_poly.pdbx_strand_id
1 'polypeptide(L)'
;MFERNYFGMMMVETGEADAFITGLYTKYSNTIKVAKEVIGIRPEFKHFGTMHILNSKKGTYFLADTLINRHPNAETLIDIAKLSEYTVRFFNHTPVMAMLSYSNFGTDKEGSPVSVHEAVDYMQRNYPDLAIDGEMQVNFAMNRELRDAKSVSYTHLRAHETRSNLV
;
A
#
# COMPACT_ATOMS: atom_id res chain seq x y z
N MET A 1 32.91 13.29 -4.86
CA MET A 1 32.36 12.11 -5.56
C MET A 1 30.85 12.32 -5.62
N PHE A 2 30.29 12.62 -6.77
CA PHE A 2 28.86 12.81 -6.92
C PHE A 2 28.17 11.46 -6.62
N GLU A 3 27.35 11.42 -5.59
CA GLU A 3 26.59 10.23 -5.30
C GLU A 3 25.46 10.11 -6.33
N ARG A 4 25.44 9.02 -7.07
CA ARG A 4 24.53 8.81 -8.24
C ARG A 4 23.05 8.98 -7.88
N ASN A 5 22.69 8.61 -6.65
CA ASN A 5 21.31 8.72 -6.18
C ASN A 5 20.90 10.20 -6.03
N TYR A 6 21.75 11.06 -5.47
CA TYR A 6 21.46 12.49 -5.38
C TYR A 6 21.29 13.11 -6.77
N PHE A 7 22.21 12.82 -7.68
CA PHE A 7 22.13 13.36 -9.03
C PHE A 7 20.84 12.94 -9.74
N GLY A 8 20.53 11.63 -9.76
CA GLY A 8 19.34 11.15 -10.45
C GLY A 8 18.01 11.62 -9.81
N MET A 9 17.96 11.70 -8.48
CA MET A 9 16.75 12.20 -7.80
C MET A 9 16.59 13.72 -7.96
N MET A 10 17.69 14.48 -8.00
CA MET A 10 17.63 15.91 -8.30
C MET A 10 17.12 16.18 -9.72
N MET A 11 17.50 15.38 -10.71
CA MET A 11 16.95 15.51 -12.07
C MET A 11 15.43 15.30 -12.10
N VAL A 12 14.92 14.37 -11.29
CA VAL A 12 13.46 14.16 -11.18
C VAL A 12 12.82 15.35 -10.47
N GLU A 13 13.39 15.82 -9.37
CA GLU A 13 12.85 16.95 -8.60
C GLU A 13 12.83 18.26 -9.40
N THR A 14 13.85 18.48 -10.24
CA THR A 14 13.92 19.66 -11.12
C THR A 14 13.10 19.53 -12.41
N GLY A 15 12.50 18.37 -12.66
CA GLY A 15 11.73 18.12 -13.88
C GLY A 15 12.57 17.85 -15.12
N GLU A 16 13.87 17.60 -14.95
CA GLU A 16 14.77 17.21 -16.05
C GLU A 16 14.65 15.72 -16.43
N ALA A 17 14.01 14.92 -15.56
CA ALA A 17 13.68 13.53 -15.80
C ALA A 17 12.31 13.18 -15.21
N ASP A 18 11.56 12.28 -15.86
CA ASP A 18 10.25 11.84 -15.42
C ASP A 18 10.33 10.77 -14.30
N ALA A 19 11.41 10.00 -14.27
CA ALA A 19 11.64 8.94 -13.30
C ALA A 19 13.13 8.64 -13.12
N PHE A 20 13.47 8.06 -11.99
CA PHE A 20 14.81 7.57 -11.68
C PHE A 20 14.77 6.11 -11.27
N ILE A 21 15.49 5.27 -12.01
CA ILE A 21 15.65 3.85 -11.70
C ILE A 21 17.03 3.64 -11.08
N THR A 22 17.08 3.12 -9.87
CA THR A 22 18.33 2.88 -9.13
C THR A 22 18.32 1.52 -8.43
N GLY A 23 19.48 1.11 -7.98
CA GLY A 23 19.70 -0.16 -7.25
C GLY A 23 21.09 -0.72 -7.54
N LEU A 24 21.30 -1.99 -7.24
CA LEU A 24 22.47 -2.83 -7.52
C LEU A 24 23.75 -2.43 -6.77
N TYR A 25 24.12 -1.15 -6.71
CA TYR A 25 25.41 -0.67 -6.21
C TYR A 25 25.36 -0.02 -4.83
N THR A 26 24.16 0.23 -4.27
CA THR A 26 24.01 0.88 -2.98
C THR A 26 23.06 0.12 -2.07
N LYS A 27 23.25 0.28 -0.75
CA LYS A 27 22.28 -0.27 0.22
C LYS A 27 20.94 0.44 0.04
N TYR A 28 19.87 -0.33 0.09
CA TYR A 28 18.50 0.19 0.01
C TYR A 28 18.24 1.37 0.96
N SER A 29 18.73 1.27 2.21
CA SER A 29 18.61 2.33 3.21
C SER A 29 19.21 3.67 2.77
N ASN A 30 20.31 3.65 2.02
CA ASN A 30 20.92 4.88 1.50
C ASN A 30 20.05 5.50 0.39
N THR A 31 19.49 4.68 -0.49
CA THR A 31 18.57 5.17 -1.54
C THR A 31 17.35 5.84 -0.92
N ILE A 32 16.74 5.23 0.10
CA ILE A 32 15.59 5.81 0.80
C ILE A 32 15.95 7.10 1.54
N LYS A 33 17.14 7.17 2.15
CA LYS A 33 17.62 8.40 2.80
C LYS A 33 17.68 9.54 1.78
N VAL A 34 18.30 9.31 0.62
CA VAL A 34 18.42 10.33 -0.42
C VAL A 34 17.05 10.72 -0.99
N ALA A 35 16.14 9.76 -1.19
CA ALA A 35 14.78 10.05 -1.62
C ALA A 35 14.04 10.97 -0.64
N LYS A 36 14.17 10.73 0.65
CA LYS A 36 13.61 11.61 1.68
C LYS A 36 14.19 13.01 1.68
N GLU A 37 15.51 13.12 1.47
CA GLU A 37 16.22 14.40 1.51
C GLU A 37 15.96 15.26 0.26
N VAL A 38 15.79 14.63 -0.90
CA VAL A 38 15.65 15.32 -2.20
C VAL A 38 14.17 15.48 -2.59
N ILE A 39 13.42 14.38 -2.64
CA ILE A 39 12.02 14.38 -3.05
C ILE A 39 11.09 14.71 -1.88
N GLY A 40 11.43 14.23 -0.67
CA GLY A 40 10.64 14.47 0.53
C GLY A 40 9.39 13.61 0.65
N ILE A 41 8.48 14.09 1.50
CA ILE A 41 7.14 13.50 1.72
C ILE A 41 6.12 14.51 1.23
N ARG A 42 5.07 14.07 0.58
CA ARG A 42 3.98 14.95 0.15
C ARG A 42 3.38 15.68 1.35
N PRO A 43 3.05 16.98 1.23
CA PRO A 43 2.60 17.81 2.35
C PRO A 43 1.38 17.26 3.10
N GLU A 44 0.52 16.53 2.41
CA GLU A 44 -0.70 15.95 2.96
C GLU A 44 -0.49 14.65 3.75
N PHE A 45 0.74 14.09 3.75
CA PHE A 45 1.09 12.85 4.45
C PHE A 45 2.20 13.09 5.47
N LYS A 46 2.20 12.26 6.52
CA LYS A 46 3.29 12.24 7.52
C LYS A 46 4.26 11.09 7.28
N HIS A 47 3.80 10.06 6.59
CA HIS A 47 4.56 8.84 6.37
C HIS A 47 4.69 8.61 4.86
N PHE A 48 5.66 7.81 4.49
CA PHE A 48 5.80 7.29 3.14
C PHE A 48 5.88 5.76 3.21
N GLY A 49 5.48 5.13 2.14
CA GLY A 49 5.52 3.68 2.00
C GLY A 49 6.25 3.27 0.74
N THR A 50 6.51 2.00 0.64
CA THR A 50 7.02 1.37 -0.58
C THR A 50 6.00 0.42 -1.16
N MET A 51 6.07 0.25 -2.47
CA MET A 51 5.16 -0.62 -3.18
C MET A 51 5.93 -1.54 -4.12
N HIS A 52 5.59 -2.82 -4.09
CA HIS A 52 5.95 -3.76 -5.13
C HIS A 52 4.79 -3.96 -6.09
N ILE A 53 5.07 -3.90 -7.39
CA ILE A 53 4.10 -4.21 -8.45
C ILE A 53 4.44 -5.59 -8.97
N LEU A 54 3.53 -6.54 -8.78
CA LEU A 54 3.68 -7.92 -9.21
C LEU A 54 2.76 -8.20 -10.40
N ASN A 55 3.34 -8.34 -11.58
CA ASN A 55 2.63 -8.74 -12.77
C ASN A 55 2.63 -10.25 -12.92
N SER A 56 1.47 -10.85 -13.03
CA SER A 56 1.28 -12.28 -13.20
C SER A 56 0.29 -12.57 -14.34
N LYS A 57 0.21 -13.85 -14.75
CA LYS A 57 -0.81 -14.30 -15.70
C LYS A 57 -2.25 -14.13 -15.20
N LYS A 58 -2.44 -13.97 -13.88
CA LYS A 58 -3.74 -13.79 -13.23
C LYS A 58 -4.12 -12.32 -13.04
N GLY A 59 -3.19 -11.40 -13.24
CA GLY A 59 -3.40 -9.97 -13.06
C GLY A 59 -2.21 -9.25 -12.43
N THR A 60 -2.38 -7.96 -12.20
CA THR A 60 -1.41 -7.10 -11.54
C THR A 60 -1.80 -6.93 -10.07
N TYR A 61 -0.84 -7.14 -9.18
CA TYR A 61 -1.00 -6.94 -7.74
C TYR A 61 -0.06 -5.83 -7.27
N PHE A 62 -0.56 -4.99 -6.41
CA PHE A 62 0.18 -3.91 -5.76
C PHE A 62 0.33 -4.25 -4.29
N LEU A 63 1.54 -4.45 -3.80
CA LEU A 63 1.84 -4.87 -2.44
C LEU A 63 2.53 -3.74 -1.68
N ALA A 64 1.90 -3.20 -0.67
CA ALA A 64 2.38 -2.10 0.16
C ALA A 64 2.06 -2.34 1.65
N ASP A 65 2.80 -1.86 2.61
CA ASP A 65 4.20 -1.40 2.58
C ASP A 65 5.13 -2.59 2.79
N THR A 66 6.09 -2.78 1.90
CA THR A 66 6.87 -4.01 1.91
C THR A 66 8.21 -3.91 2.60
N LEU A 67 8.72 -2.68 2.87
CA LEU A 67 10.13 -2.55 3.25
C LEU A 67 10.45 -1.50 4.32
N ILE A 68 9.58 -0.57 4.63
CA ILE A 68 9.96 0.63 5.40
C ILE A 68 9.40 0.65 6.80
N ASN A 69 8.10 0.51 6.94
CA ASN A 69 7.44 0.67 8.22
C ASN A 69 7.32 -0.69 8.93
N ARG A 70 8.24 -0.96 9.86
CA ARG A 70 8.30 -2.26 10.55
C ARG A 70 7.15 -2.50 11.52
N HIS A 71 6.71 -1.45 12.19
CA HIS A 71 5.65 -1.49 13.21
C HIS A 71 4.70 -0.31 12.98
N PRO A 72 3.94 -0.32 11.88
CA PRO A 72 3.04 0.77 11.55
C PRO A 72 1.89 0.82 12.56
N ASN A 73 1.59 2.01 13.06
CA ASN A 73 0.35 2.28 13.78
C ASN A 73 -0.79 2.56 12.78
N ALA A 74 -2.00 2.76 13.27
CA ALA A 74 -3.17 3.02 12.43
C ALA A 74 -2.97 4.25 11.52
N GLU A 75 -2.39 5.34 12.02
CA GLU A 75 -2.12 6.55 11.22
C GLU A 75 -1.16 6.26 10.05
N THR A 76 -0.08 5.52 10.31
CA THR A 76 0.86 5.10 9.26
C THR A 76 0.18 4.23 8.21
N LEU A 77 -0.68 3.30 8.64
CA LEU A 77 -1.43 2.41 7.74
C LEU A 77 -2.44 3.17 6.87
N ILE A 78 -3.08 4.20 7.43
CA ILE A 78 -3.97 5.10 6.68
C ILE A 78 -3.19 5.84 5.59
N ASP A 79 -2.04 6.41 5.92
CA ASP A 79 -1.19 7.08 4.94
C ASP A 79 -0.74 6.11 3.82
N ILE A 80 -0.33 4.89 4.18
CA ILE A 80 0.05 3.85 3.21
C ILE A 80 -1.13 3.50 2.30
N ALA A 81 -2.33 3.31 2.84
CA ALA A 81 -3.52 2.99 2.06
C ALA A 81 -3.86 4.11 1.06
N LYS A 82 -3.82 5.37 1.48
CA LYS A 82 -4.06 6.53 0.60
C LYS A 82 -2.99 6.69 -0.48
N LEU A 83 -1.72 6.51 -0.14
CA LEU A 83 -0.63 6.53 -1.10
C LEU A 83 -0.75 5.38 -2.11
N SER A 84 -1.21 4.22 -1.63
CA SER A 84 -1.47 3.06 -2.49
C SER A 84 -2.62 3.32 -3.45
N GLU A 85 -3.72 3.90 -2.99
CA GLU A 85 -4.84 4.33 -3.83
C GLU A 85 -4.34 5.24 -4.97
N TYR A 86 -3.59 6.29 -4.62
CA TYR A 86 -3.02 7.20 -5.61
C TYR A 86 -2.18 6.46 -6.66
N THR A 87 -1.29 5.57 -6.21
CA THR A 87 -0.41 4.83 -7.11
C THR A 87 -1.18 3.87 -8.02
N VAL A 88 -2.15 3.13 -7.49
CA VAL A 88 -2.98 2.21 -8.28
C VAL A 88 -3.76 2.97 -9.36
N ARG A 89 -4.34 4.13 -9.00
CA ARG A 89 -5.03 5.00 -9.97
C ARG A 89 -4.09 5.60 -11.02
N PHE A 90 -2.86 5.95 -10.62
CA PHE A 90 -1.83 6.42 -11.57
C PHE A 90 -1.53 5.37 -12.66
N PHE A 91 -1.57 4.09 -12.31
CA PHE A 91 -1.46 2.99 -13.29
C PHE A 91 -2.77 2.63 -14.00
N ASN A 92 -3.79 3.50 -13.93
CA ASN A 92 -5.10 3.30 -14.55
C ASN A 92 -5.86 2.04 -14.07
N HIS A 93 -5.67 1.67 -12.82
CA HIS A 93 -6.43 0.61 -12.17
C HIS A 93 -7.41 1.17 -11.15
N THR A 94 -8.52 0.47 -10.93
CA THR A 94 -9.45 0.74 -9.83
C THR A 94 -8.92 0.06 -8.57
N PRO A 95 -8.63 0.81 -7.49
CA PRO A 95 -8.13 0.20 -6.26
C PRO A 95 -9.22 -0.61 -5.55
N VAL A 96 -8.86 -1.85 -5.22
CA VAL A 96 -9.60 -2.73 -4.30
C VAL A 96 -8.57 -3.25 -3.30
N MET A 97 -8.72 -2.91 -2.03
CA MET A 97 -7.68 -3.06 -1.04
C MET A 97 -8.03 -4.07 0.04
N ALA A 98 -7.09 -4.95 0.35
CA ALA A 98 -7.14 -5.83 1.50
C ALA A 98 -6.04 -5.44 2.49
N MET A 99 -6.41 -5.02 3.69
CA MET A 99 -5.45 -4.74 4.76
C MET A 99 -5.07 -6.05 5.44
N LEU A 100 -3.81 -6.44 5.24
CA LEU A 100 -3.33 -7.76 5.63
C LEU A 100 -2.86 -7.82 7.08
N SER A 101 -3.15 -8.94 7.73
CA SER A 101 -2.67 -9.29 9.05
C SER A 101 -2.50 -10.80 9.18
N TYR A 102 -1.92 -11.25 10.29
CA TYR A 102 -1.93 -12.68 10.66
C TYR A 102 -3.27 -13.13 11.25
N SER A 103 -4.15 -12.19 11.59
CA SER A 103 -5.49 -12.39 12.14
C SER A 103 -6.57 -12.10 11.10
N ASN A 104 -7.81 -12.47 11.39
CA ASN A 104 -8.95 -12.19 10.53
C ASN A 104 -10.08 -11.54 11.34
N PHE A 105 -10.51 -10.36 10.93
CA PHE A 105 -11.77 -9.71 11.35
C PHE A 105 -12.03 -9.70 12.87
N GLY A 106 -11.07 -9.16 13.65
CA GLY A 106 -11.21 -8.98 15.09
C GLY A 106 -11.06 -10.26 15.90
N THR A 107 -10.48 -11.33 15.33
CA THR A 107 -10.22 -12.56 16.09
C THR A 107 -9.09 -12.40 17.08
N ASP A 108 -8.16 -11.47 16.84
CA ASP A 108 -7.15 -11.06 17.79
C ASP A 108 -7.40 -9.59 18.20
N LYS A 109 -7.39 -9.32 19.49
CA LYS A 109 -7.69 -8.01 20.07
C LYS A 109 -6.43 -7.31 20.60
N GLU A 110 -5.28 -7.84 20.30
CA GLU A 110 -4.00 -7.31 20.76
C GLU A 110 -3.01 -7.13 19.59
N GLY A 111 -2.05 -6.22 19.78
CA GLY A 111 -0.93 -6.04 18.86
C GLY A 111 -1.30 -5.43 17.49
N SER A 112 -0.61 -5.87 16.46
CA SER A 112 -0.72 -5.28 15.11
C SER A 112 -2.09 -5.41 14.45
N PRO A 113 -2.89 -6.49 14.66
CA PRO A 113 -4.24 -6.57 14.09
C PRO A 113 -5.15 -5.41 14.52
N VAL A 114 -5.03 -4.94 15.74
CA VAL A 114 -5.82 -3.80 16.25
C VAL A 114 -5.54 -2.53 15.44
N SER A 115 -4.26 -2.23 15.20
CA SER A 115 -3.90 -1.07 14.38
C SER A 115 -4.40 -1.17 12.94
N VAL A 116 -4.39 -2.39 12.38
CA VAL A 116 -4.94 -2.63 11.03
C VAL A 116 -6.45 -2.43 11.03
N HIS A 117 -7.15 -2.98 12.01
CA HIS A 117 -8.60 -2.82 12.15
C HIS A 117 -9.01 -1.36 12.31
N GLU A 118 -8.33 -0.61 13.18
CA GLU A 118 -8.55 0.83 13.36
C GLU A 118 -8.35 1.62 12.06
N ALA A 119 -7.31 1.27 11.28
CA ALA A 119 -7.06 1.90 10.00
C ALA A 119 -8.17 1.61 8.98
N VAL A 120 -8.63 0.36 8.90
CA VAL A 120 -9.76 -0.02 8.01
C VAL A 120 -11.03 0.71 8.41
N ASP A 121 -11.38 0.70 9.69
CA ASP A 121 -12.55 1.42 10.23
C ASP A 121 -12.51 2.91 9.89
N TYR A 122 -11.35 3.54 10.05
CA TYR A 122 -11.17 4.95 9.67
C TYR A 122 -11.37 5.17 8.18
N MET A 123 -10.76 4.33 7.35
CA MET A 123 -10.85 4.45 5.90
C MET A 123 -12.27 4.24 5.39
N GLN A 124 -12.99 3.24 5.89
CA GLN A 124 -14.38 2.97 5.49
C GLN A 124 -15.33 4.13 5.85
N ARG A 125 -15.13 4.77 7.01
CA ARG A 125 -15.94 5.91 7.46
C ARG A 125 -15.65 7.20 6.69
N ASN A 126 -14.40 7.46 6.38
CA ASN A 126 -13.97 8.74 5.79
C ASN A 126 -13.83 8.68 4.25
N TYR A 127 -13.71 7.49 3.68
CA TYR A 127 -13.53 7.26 2.25
C TYR A 127 -14.47 6.12 1.77
N PRO A 128 -15.80 6.32 1.84
CA PRO A 128 -16.79 5.26 1.57
C PRO A 128 -16.76 4.77 0.11
N ASP A 129 -16.22 5.56 -0.81
CA ASP A 129 -16.07 5.19 -2.23
C ASP A 129 -14.84 4.31 -2.50
N LEU A 130 -13.97 4.13 -1.51
CA LEU A 130 -12.81 3.26 -1.62
C LEU A 130 -13.16 1.86 -1.14
N ALA A 131 -13.00 0.88 -2.04
CA ALA A 131 -13.18 -0.52 -1.67
C ALA A 131 -11.98 -0.98 -0.83
N ILE A 132 -12.14 -0.99 0.48
CA ILE A 132 -11.12 -1.42 1.45
C ILE A 132 -11.76 -2.28 2.54
N ASP A 133 -11.09 -3.38 2.90
CA ASP A 133 -11.54 -4.27 3.98
C ASP A 133 -10.34 -4.94 4.69
N GLY A 134 -10.55 -5.48 5.85
CA GLY A 134 -9.56 -6.15 6.73
C GLY A 134 -9.88 -5.92 8.22
N GLU A 135 -9.04 -6.35 9.13
CA GLU A 135 -7.80 -7.09 8.84
C GLU A 135 -8.10 -8.51 8.36
N MET A 136 -7.30 -9.02 7.43
CA MET A 136 -7.44 -10.39 6.94
C MET A 136 -6.10 -11.03 6.55
N GLN A 137 -6.04 -12.35 6.58
CA GLN A 137 -4.90 -13.11 6.08
C GLN A 137 -4.90 -13.15 4.55
N VAL A 138 -3.70 -13.30 3.96
CA VAL A 138 -3.50 -13.35 2.50
C VAL A 138 -4.38 -14.39 1.80
N ASN A 139 -4.58 -15.57 2.41
CA ASN A 139 -5.42 -16.61 1.83
C ASN A 139 -6.88 -16.16 1.67
N PHE A 140 -7.39 -15.34 2.59
CA PHE A 140 -8.72 -14.74 2.45
C PHE A 140 -8.72 -13.64 1.39
N ALA A 141 -7.72 -12.77 1.39
CA ALA A 141 -7.60 -11.71 0.39
C ALA A 141 -7.58 -12.27 -1.05
N MET A 142 -6.88 -13.39 -1.27
CA MET A 142 -6.65 -13.97 -2.59
C MET A 142 -7.68 -15.04 -3.00
N ASN A 143 -8.54 -15.51 -2.13
CA ASN A 143 -9.50 -16.58 -2.40
C ASN A 143 -10.94 -16.11 -2.15
N ARG A 144 -11.68 -15.95 -3.25
CA ARG A 144 -13.07 -15.50 -3.22
C ARG A 144 -14.00 -16.46 -2.47
N GLU A 145 -13.83 -17.77 -2.65
CA GLU A 145 -14.68 -18.77 -1.99
C GLU A 145 -14.53 -18.72 -0.49
N LEU A 146 -13.31 -18.54 0.01
CA LEU A 146 -13.05 -18.37 1.45
C LEU A 146 -13.68 -17.09 1.99
N ARG A 147 -13.62 -16.00 1.22
CA ARG A 147 -14.31 -14.75 1.60
C ARG A 147 -15.82 -14.95 1.67
N ASP A 148 -16.40 -15.52 0.62
CA ASP A 148 -17.84 -15.74 0.51
C ASP A 148 -18.39 -16.66 1.61
N ALA A 149 -17.62 -17.64 2.06
CA ALA A 149 -18.00 -18.57 3.13
C ALA A 149 -18.08 -17.91 4.52
N LYS A 150 -17.37 -16.79 4.76
CA LYS A 150 -17.39 -16.06 6.05
C LYS A 150 -18.18 -14.74 6.01
N SER A 151 -18.91 -14.47 4.97
CA SER A 151 -19.35 -13.16 4.56
C SER A 151 -20.58 -12.61 5.28
N VAL A 152 -20.40 -12.00 6.43
CA VAL A 152 -21.34 -10.95 6.85
C VAL A 152 -20.66 -9.57 6.74
N SER A 153 -19.34 -9.50 6.74
CA SER A 153 -18.54 -8.27 6.74
C SER A 153 -18.01 -7.82 5.35
N TYR A 154 -18.13 -8.64 4.31
CA TYR A 154 -17.47 -8.44 3.00
C TYR A 154 -18.26 -7.67 1.94
N THR A 155 -19.29 -6.96 2.30
CA THR A 155 -20.11 -6.20 1.33
C THR A 155 -19.33 -5.15 0.56
N HIS A 156 -18.32 -4.55 1.14
CA HIS A 156 -17.51 -3.52 0.49
C HIS A 156 -16.59 -4.06 -0.61
N LEU A 157 -15.89 -5.16 -0.39
CA LEU A 157 -15.06 -5.77 -1.43
C LEU A 157 -15.90 -6.40 -2.57
N ARG A 158 -17.09 -6.90 -2.27
CA ARG A 158 -18.00 -7.49 -3.26
C ARG A 158 -18.58 -6.48 -4.25
N ALA A 159 -18.92 -5.30 -3.79
CA ALA A 159 -19.56 -4.28 -4.62
C ALA A 159 -18.65 -3.76 -5.73
N HIS A 160 -17.34 -3.91 -5.60
CA HIS A 160 -16.34 -3.37 -6.50
C HIS A 160 -15.55 -4.42 -7.31
N GLU A 161 -15.84 -5.72 -7.12
CA GLU A 161 -15.20 -6.79 -7.92
C GLU A 161 -15.74 -6.81 -9.36
N THR A 162 -15.32 -5.89 -10.19
CA THR A 162 -15.30 -6.05 -11.63
C THR A 162 -13.99 -6.73 -12.03
N ARG A 163 -14.07 -7.98 -12.29
CA ARG A 163 -13.17 -8.97 -12.99
C ARG A 163 -11.65 -8.82 -13.03
N SER A 164 -11.01 -7.83 -12.47
CA SER A 164 -9.56 -7.75 -12.42
C SER A 164 -9.11 -6.80 -11.29
N ASN A 165 -8.14 -7.22 -10.52
CA ASN A 165 -7.36 -6.45 -9.54
C ASN A 165 -7.85 -6.54 -8.09
N LEU A 166 -7.51 -7.66 -7.43
CA LEU A 166 -7.30 -7.70 -5.99
C LEU A 166 -5.86 -7.23 -5.70
N VAL A 167 -5.71 -6.26 -4.86
CA VAL A 167 -4.43 -5.79 -4.31
C VAL A 167 -4.36 -6.19 -2.84
#